data_9041fe393b7c167ee078fcd24e2374d6
#
_entry.id   9041fe393b7c167ee078fcd24e2374d6
#
_cell.length_a   1.000
_cell.length_b   1.000
_cell.length_c   1.000
_cell.angle_alpha   90.00
_cell.angle_beta   90.00
_cell.angle_gamma   90.00
#
_symmetry.space_group_name_H-M   'P 1'
#
loop_
_entity.id
_entity.type
_entity.pdbx_description
1 polymer ?
#
loop_
_entity_poly.entity_id
_entity_poly.type
_entity_poly.pdbx_seq_one_letter_code
_entity_poly.pdbx_strand_id
1 'polypeptide(L)'
;VRRHLRFVGRALHGEVTLAGEKHRVIAFQRGGVEKVSRTSLTVKSNDGFVDTYVLSEDTIVREKGHDSKVSDIDASDRVLVVATKDDPRLNARRVIVRSD
;
A
#
# COMPACT_ATOMS: atom_id res chain seq x y z
N VAL A 1 -13.00 -20.92 -4.57
CA VAL A 1 -13.19 -19.57 -4.05
C VAL A 1 -12.17 -19.29 -2.94
N ARG A 2 -12.08 -20.14 -1.95
CA ARG A 2 -11.12 -19.97 -0.86
C ARG A 2 -9.67 -19.96 -1.34
N ARG A 3 -9.37 -20.74 -2.38
CA ARG A 3 -8.02 -20.79 -2.94
C ARG A 3 -7.61 -19.46 -3.54
N HIS A 4 -8.54 -18.77 -4.19
CA HIS A 4 -8.27 -17.45 -4.74
C HIS A 4 -7.99 -16.44 -3.64
N LEU A 5 -8.76 -16.49 -2.55
CA LEU A 5 -8.53 -15.61 -1.40
C LEU A 5 -7.17 -15.85 -0.77
N ARG A 6 -6.78 -17.14 -0.63
CA ARG A 6 -5.45 -17.46 -0.11
C ARG A 6 -4.35 -16.93 -0.99
N PHE A 7 -4.53 -17.07 -2.29
CA PHE A 7 -3.53 -16.62 -3.24
C PHE A 7 -3.31 -15.11 -3.13
N VAL A 8 -4.40 -14.34 -3.13
CA VAL A 8 -4.33 -12.89 -2.99
C VAL A 8 -3.73 -12.51 -1.64
N GLY A 9 -4.10 -13.21 -0.58
CA GLY A 9 -3.56 -12.93 0.76
C GLY A 9 -2.06 -13.17 0.89
N ARG A 10 -1.48 -13.94 -0.03
CA ARG A 10 -0.03 -14.22 -0.02
C ARG A 10 0.74 -13.41 -1.06
N ALA A 11 0.04 -12.63 -1.88
CA ALA A 11 0.70 -11.84 -2.91
C ALA A 11 1.47 -10.68 -2.28
N LEU A 12 2.66 -10.42 -2.80
CA LEU A 12 3.51 -9.32 -2.33
C LEU A 12 3.09 -7.99 -2.94
N HIS A 13 2.66 -8.01 -4.20
CA HIS A 13 2.22 -6.80 -4.90
C HIS A 13 1.42 -7.19 -6.12
N GLY A 14 0.72 -6.22 -6.68
CA GLY A 14 -0.07 -6.45 -7.87
C GLY A 14 -0.99 -5.29 -8.17
N GLU A 15 -1.76 -5.45 -9.25
CA GLU A 15 -2.77 -4.49 -9.67
C GLU A 15 -4.05 -5.22 -10.01
N VAL A 16 -5.17 -4.56 -9.71
CA VAL A 16 -6.49 -5.07 -10.05
C VAL A 16 -7.24 -3.94 -10.76
N THR A 17 -7.81 -4.26 -11.92
CA THR A 17 -8.66 -3.33 -12.64
C THR A 17 -10.11 -3.63 -12.27
N LEU A 18 -10.79 -2.64 -11.72
CA LEU A 18 -12.17 -2.81 -11.26
C LEU A 18 -13.12 -2.71 -12.43
N ALA A 19 -14.16 -3.54 -12.41
CA ALA A 19 -15.27 -3.40 -13.34
C ALA A 19 -16.01 -2.10 -12.98
N GLY A 20 -16.49 -1.41 -13.99
CA GLY A 20 -17.18 -0.15 -13.79
C GLY A 20 -16.85 0.83 -14.89
N GLU A 21 -17.51 1.99 -14.88
CA GLU A 21 -17.37 2.95 -15.96
C GLU A 21 -15.96 3.46 -16.17
N LYS A 22 -15.20 3.62 -15.10
CA LYS A 22 -13.88 4.22 -15.18
C LYS A 22 -12.75 3.20 -15.16
N HIS A 23 -13.08 1.94 -14.97
CA HIS A 23 -12.07 0.87 -14.92
C HIS A 23 -10.88 1.24 -14.04
N ARG A 24 -11.16 1.65 -12.82
CA ARG A 24 -10.10 2.04 -11.87
C ARG A 24 -9.12 0.91 -11.65
N VAL A 25 -7.85 1.27 -11.58
CA VAL A 25 -6.80 0.33 -11.24
C VAL A 25 -6.39 0.54 -9.80
N ILE A 26 -6.43 -0.53 -9.03
CA ILE A 26 -6.00 -0.54 -7.64
C ILE A 26 -4.68 -1.29 -7.58
N ALA A 27 -3.66 -0.64 -7.04
CA ALA A 27 -2.36 -1.27 -6.82
C ALA A 27 -2.22 -1.58 -5.34
N PHE A 28 -1.53 -2.68 -5.04
CA PHE A 28 -1.23 -3.01 -3.65
C PHE A 28 0.19 -3.54 -3.54
N GLN A 29 0.78 -3.36 -2.37
CA GLN A 29 2.14 -3.84 -2.11
C GLN A 29 2.34 -4.12 -0.62
N ARG A 30 2.95 -5.28 -0.35
CA ARG A 30 3.44 -5.61 0.99
C ARG A 30 4.95 -5.50 0.99
N GLY A 31 5.49 -4.87 1.99
CA GLY A 31 6.94 -4.77 2.09
C GLY A 31 7.40 -3.93 3.25
N GLY A 32 8.68 -3.63 3.26
CA GLY A 32 9.29 -2.75 4.25
C GLY A 32 9.38 -1.34 3.74
N VAL A 33 9.24 -0.39 4.64
CA VAL A 33 9.38 1.03 4.32
C VAL A 33 10.86 1.34 4.10
N GLU A 34 11.20 1.80 2.89
CA GLU A 34 12.56 2.24 2.58
C GLU A 34 12.74 3.70 2.93
N LYS A 35 11.78 4.52 2.55
CA LYS A 35 11.77 5.95 2.80
C LYS A 35 10.36 6.40 3.09
N VAL A 36 10.22 7.37 3.96
CA VAL A 36 8.93 7.99 4.23
C VAL A 36 9.12 9.47 4.46
N SER A 37 8.22 10.27 3.90
CA SER A 37 8.12 11.70 4.16
C SER A 37 6.65 12.04 4.37
N ARG A 38 6.36 13.31 4.53
CA ARG A 38 4.97 13.74 4.71
C ARG A 38 4.11 13.47 3.48
N THR A 39 4.72 13.41 2.32
CA THR A 39 3.99 13.32 1.05
C THR A 39 4.32 12.08 0.23
N SER A 40 5.27 11.26 0.65
CA SER A 40 5.63 10.08 -0.12
C SER A 40 6.08 8.92 0.77
N LEU A 41 5.87 7.72 0.26
CA LEU A 41 6.23 6.48 0.94
C LEU A 41 6.81 5.54 -0.10
N THR A 42 8.05 5.11 0.11
CA THR A 42 8.70 4.13 -0.76
C THR A 42 8.77 2.79 -0.05
N VAL A 43 8.27 1.76 -0.71
CA VAL A 43 8.13 0.42 -0.14
C VAL A 43 8.90 -0.57 -1.01
N LYS A 44 9.62 -1.47 -0.37
CA LYS A 44 10.34 -2.56 -1.03
C LYS A 44 9.82 -3.90 -0.55
N SER A 45 9.35 -4.70 -1.48
CA SER A 45 8.89 -6.06 -1.20
C SER A 45 10.05 -7.04 -1.12
N ASN A 46 9.81 -8.21 -0.55
CA ASN A 46 10.85 -9.22 -0.36
C ASN A 46 11.46 -9.74 -1.66
N ASP A 47 10.72 -9.60 -2.77
CA ASP A 47 11.23 -10.00 -4.10
C ASP A 47 12.03 -8.91 -4.79
N GLY A 48 12.23 -7.76 -4.13
CA GLY A 48 12.97 -6.64 -4.67
C GLY A 48 12.14 -5.59 -5.38
N PHE A 49 10.84 -5.81 -5.53
CA PHE A 49 9.95 -4.83 -6.17
C PHE A 49 9.86 -3.57 -5.31
N VAL A 50 10.08 -2.40 -5.92
CA VAL A 50 10.07 -1.11 -5.22
C VAL A 50 9.09 -0.18 -5.92
N ASP A 51 8.25 0.47 -5.14
CA ASP A 51 7.37 1.51 -5.65
C ASP A 51 7.24 2.64 -4.65
N THR A 52 6.90 3.82 -5.16
CA THR A 52 6.73 5.02 -4.35
C THR A 52 5.28 5.49 -4.47
N TYR A 53 4.68 5.78 -3.33
CA TYR A 53 3.27 6.15 -3.22
C TYR A 53 3.13 7.57 -2.72
N VAL A 54 2.14 8.28 -3.27
CA VAL A 54 1.82 9.64 -2.82
C VAL A 54 0.94 9.54 -1.57
N LEU A 55 1.35 10.23 -0.53
CA LEU A 55 0.58 10.35 0.71
C LEU A 55 -0.13 11.70 0.70
N SER A 56 -1.38 11.72 1.14
CA SER A 56 -2.18 12.93 1.18
C SER A 56 -3.09 12.89 2.40
N GLU A 57 -3.91 13.93 2.55
CA GLU A 57 -4.91 13.98 3.62
C GLU A 57 -5.93 12.84 3.51
N ASP A 58 -6.11 12.33 2.30
CA ASP A 58 -7.06 11.24 2.05
C ASP A 58 -6.48 9.86 2.37
N THR A 59 -5.18 9.78 2.65
CA THR A 59 -4.55 8.52 2.98
C THR A 59 -4.90 8.12 4.42
N ILE A 60 -5.47 6.93 4.55
CA ILE A 60 -5.81 6.39 5.87
C ILE A 60 -4.67 5.50 6.34
N VAL A 61 -4.11 5.80 7.50
CA VAL A 61 -3.05 5.00 8.10
C VAL A 61 -3.62 4.27 9.31
N ARG A 62 -3.39 2.97 9.37
CA ARG A 62 -3.87 2.15 10.50
C ARG A 62 -2.74 1.30 11.02
N GLU A 63 -2.72 1.14 12.33
CA GLU A 63 -1.76 0.29 13.02
C GLU A 63 -2.47 -0.48 14.11
N LYS A 64 -2.37 -1.81 14.08
CA LYS A 64 -3.00 -2.70 15.07
C LYS A 64 -4.52 -2.47 15.19
N GLY A 65 -5.17 -2.15 14.07
CA GLY A 65 -6.61 -1.92 14.07
C GLY A 65 -7.04 -0.53 14.55
N HIS A 66 -6.07 0.33 14.85
CA HIS A 66 -6.34 1.70 15.29
C HIS A 66 -5.93 2.70 14.24
N ASP A 67 -6.60 3.85 14.22
CA ASP A 67 -6.20 4.94 13.35
C ASP A 67 -4.83 5.46 13.76
N SER A 68 -4.03 5.78 12.76
CA SER A 68 -2.69 6.27 12.98
C SER A 68 -2.42 7.42 12.01
N LYS A 69 -1.21 7.95 12.02
CA LYS A 69 -0.85 9.10 11.19
C LYS A 69 0.36 8.77 10.34
N VAL A 70 0.51 9.51 9.24
CA VAL A 70 1.70 9.38 8.40
C VAL A 70 2.96 9.56 9.22
N SER A 71 2.96 10.48 10.18
CA SER A 71 4.12 10.73 11.05
C SER A 71 4.49 9.53 11.93
N ASP A 72 3.60 8.56 12.08
CA ASP A 72 3.86 7.36 12.87
C ASP A 72 4.50 6.25 12.04
N ILE A 73 4.66 6.45 10.74
CA ILE A 73 5.31 5.46 9.87
C ILE A 73 6.82 5.70 9.93
N ASP A 74 7.56 4.67 10.28
CA ASP A 74 9.02 4.74 10.39
C ASP A 74 9.68 3.92 9.29
N ALA A 75 10.90 4.30 8.93
CA ALA A 75 11.72 3.47 8.06
C ALA A 75 11.88 2.10 8.71
N SER A 76 11.85 1.06 7.92
CA SER A 76 11.92 -0.35 8.35
C SER A 76 10.59 -0.92 8.86
N ASP A 77 9.55 -0.12 9.01
CA ASP A 77 8.22 -0.67 9.31
C ASP A 77 7.77 -1.59 8.18
N ARG A 78 6.99 -2.61 8.53
CA ARG A 78 6.37 -3.47 7.54
C ARG A 78 4.98 -2.93 7.27
N VAL A 79 4.63 -2.78 5.99
CA VAL A 79 3.35 -2.16 5.61
C VAL A 79 2.65 -2.94 4.50
N LEU A 80 1.34 -2.79 4.45
CA LEU A 80 0.53 -3.10 3.28
C LEU A 80 -0.03 -1.78 2.78
N VAL A 81 0.29 -1.43 1.53
CA VAL A 81 -0.22 -0.21 0.89
C VAL A 81 -1.26 -0.61 -0.13
N VAL A 82 -2.39 0.10 -0.13
CA VAL A 82 -3.42 0.00 -1.17
C VAL A 82 -3.57 1.38 -1.78
N ALA A 83 -3.41 1.46 -3.10
CA ALA A 83 -3.36 2.73 -3.80
C ALA A 83 -4.22 2.71 -5.05
N THR A 84 -4.69 3.89 -5.46
CA THR A 84 -5.29 4.06 -6.78
C THR A 84 -4.19 4.48 -7.75
N LYS A 85 -4.18 3.89 -8.93
CA LYS A 85 -3.20 4.20 -9.94
C LYS A 85 -3.77 5.27 -10.88
N ASP A 86 -3.15 6.43 -10.85
CA ASP A 86 -3.48 7.56 -11.72
C ASP A 86 -2.23 7.92 -12.50
N ASP A 87 -1.84 7.07 -13.44
CA ASP A 87 -0.58 7.13 -14.16
C ASP A 87 -0.03 8.54 -14.36
N PRO A 88 1.25 8.77 -13.97
CA PRO A 88 2.17 7.80 -13.38
C PRO A 88 2.08 7.68 -11.86
N ARG A 89 1.13 8.36 -11.21
CA ARG A 89 1.04 8.42 -9.76
C ARG A 89 0.35 7.21 -9.18
N LEU A 90 0.83 6.81 -8.00
CA LEU A 90 0.18 5.83 -7.16
C LEU A 90 -0.25 6.58 -5.90
N ASN A 91 -1.54 6.85 -5.80
CA ASN A 91 -2.08 7.60 -4.67
C ASN A 91 -2.49 6.64 -3.56
N ALA A 92 -1.74 6.65 -2.46
CA ALA A 92 -2.01 5.75 -1.35
C ALA A 92 -3.37 6.06 -0.73
N ARG A 93 -4.24 5.07 -0.67
CA ARG A 93 -5.55 5.18 -0.03
C ARG A 93 -5.49 4.65 1.38
N ARG A 94 -4.79 3.54 1.58
CA ARG A 94 -4.60 2.94 2.90
C ARG A 94 -3.17 2.48 3.07
N VAL A 95 -2.63 2.73 4.25
CA VAL A 95 -1.35 2.17 4.66
C VAL A 95 -1.61 1.46 5.98
N ILE A 96 -1.42 0.15 5.98
CA ILE A 96 -1.61 -0.65 7.18
C ILE A 96 -0.23 -1.01 7.70
N VAL A 97 0.12 -0.45 8.84
CA VAL A 97 1.41 -0.71 9.48
C VAL A 97 1.29 -1.99 10.29
N ARG A 98 2.20 -2.90 10.03
CA ARG A 98 2.27 -4.16 10.75
C ARG A 98 3.46 -4.09 11.69
N SER A 99 3.18 -4.16 12.96
CA SER A 99 4.24 -4.22 13.96
C SER A 99 4.41 -5.66 14.40
N ASP A 100 5.59 -6.11 14.39
CA ASP A 100 5.93 -7.45 14.87
C ASP A 100 6.11 -7.47 16.38
#